data_6721b6104cecccb232ff73a7df0b76bc
#
_entry.id   6721b6104cecccb232ff73a7df0b76bc
#
_cell.length_a   1.000
_cell.length_b   1.000
_cell.length_c   1.000
_cell.angle_alpha   90.00
_cell.angle_beta   90.00
_cell.angle_gamma   90.00
#
_symmetry.space_group_name_H-M   'P 1'
#
loop_
_entity.id
_entity.type
_entity.pdbx_description
1 polymer ?
#
loop_
_entity_poly.entity_id
_entity_poly.type
_entity_poly.pdbx_seq_one_letter_code
_entity_poly.pdbx_strand_id
1 'polypeptide(L)'
;DLAVTNYGSNNISVFRNTSTSGTVSFATKVDFSTGLNPLTVTVNDLDNDGKLDFAVANYWGSSISIFRNTATANASFTSASFATPTTLSALANPRSIKAADFDGNGKVDLAICYVTNNYVSVFRNTSTTGSISYATKADFATGNLGTWLAIGDLNGDAKTDIAVTNQTDNTVSVFQNTSTSGTVSFSTQVVLS
;
A
#
# COMPACT_ATOMS: atom_id res chain seq x y z
N ASP A 1 -2.71 -15.09 8.44
CA ASP A 1 -1.71 -15.31 7.40
C ASP A 1 -0.58 -14.28 7.53
N LEU A 2 0.55 -14.50 6.86
CA LEU A 2 1.71 -13.61 6.86
C LEU A 2 2.16 -13.38 5.41
N ALA A 3 2.38 -12.11 5.04
CA ALA A 3 2.94 -11.73 3.75
C ALA A 3 4.31 -11.07 3.95
N VAL A 4 5.33 -11.54 3.25
CA VAL A 4 6.73 -11.11 3.39
C VAL A 4 7.31 -10.72 2.04
N THR A 5 7.77 -9.48 1.90
CA THR A 5 8.50 -9.05 0.70
C THR A 5 9.94 -9.55 0.73
N ASN A 6 10.38 -10.19 -0.34
CA ASN A 6 11.73 -10.71 -0.49
C ASN A 6 12.52 -9.83 -1.47
N TYR A 7 13.18 -8.81 -0.94
CA TYR A 7 13.87 -7.77 -1.70
C TYR A 7 14.82 -8.30 -2.78
N GLY A 8 15.68 -9.25 -2.44
CA GLY A 8 16.67 -9.80 -3.37
C GLY A 8 16.12 -10.81 -4.38
N SER A 9 14.95 -11.38 -4.12
CA SER A 9 14.34 -12.44 -4.95
C SER A 9 13.22 -11.93 -5.86
N ASN A 10 12.85 -10.65 -5.77
CA ASN A 10 11.78 -10.03 -6.56
C ASN A 10 10.44 -10.77 -6.44
N ASN A 11 10.09 -11.19 -5.23
CA ASN A 11 8.82 -11.85 -4.96
C ASN A 11 8.27 -11.50 -3.58
N ILE A 12 7.02 -11.88 -3.33
CA ILE A 12 6.38 -11.87 -2.03
C ILE A 12 6.07 -13.32 -1.64
N SER A 13 6.42 -13.72 -0.41
CA SER A 13 6.04 -15.01 0.17
C SER A 13 4.81 -14.85 1.04
N VAL A 14 3.81 -15.71 0.84
CA VAL A 14 2.60 -15.77 1.66
C VAL A 14 2.57 -17.10 2.42
N PHE A 15 2.41 -17.01 3.74
CA PHE A 15 2.30 -18.15 4.65
C PHE A 15 0.88 -18.20 5.20
N ARG A 16 0.16 -19.26 4.92
CA ARG A 16 -1.17 -19.47 5.53
C ARG A 16 -1.00 -19.85 7.00
N ASN A 17 -1.71 -19.16 7.86
CA ASN A 17 -1.73 -19.46 9.29
C ASN A 17 -2.48 -20.77 9.54
N THR A 18 -1.83 -21.70 10.20
CA THR A 18 -2.36 -23.00 10.64
C THR A 18 -2.31 -23.16 12.16
N SER A 19 -2.12 -22.03 12.87
CA SER A 19 -2.02 -22.02 14.34
C SER A 19 -3.28 -22.54 15.01
N THR A 20 -3.08 -23.17 16.15
CA THR A 20 -4.13 -23.57 17.09
C THR A 20 -3.91 -22.84 18.42
N SER A 21 -4.87 -22.87 19.33
CA SER A 21 -4.71 -22.23 20.65
C SER A 21 -3.42 -22.71 21.34
N GLY A 22 -2.56 -21.76 21.69
CA GLY A 22 -1.28 -22.01 22.36
C GLY A 22 -0.13 -22.47 21.44
N THR A 23 -0.36 -22.68 20.12
CA THR A 23 0.69 -23.12 19.20
C THR A 23 0.65 -22.31 17.90
N VAL A 24 1.75 -21.58 17.61
CA VAL A 24 1.91 -20.85 16.35
C VAL A 24 2.45 -21.79 15.28
N SER A 25 1.77 -21.86 14.14
CA SER A 25 2.23 -22.64 12.98
C SER A 25 1.78 -22.02 11.66
N PHE A 26 2.55 -22.28 10.60
CA PHE A 26 2.26 -21.80 9.24
C PHE A 26 2.43 -22.95 8.25
N ALA A 27 1.60 -22.98 7.22
CA ALA A 27 1.78 -23.87 6.08
C ALA A 27 3.03 -23.46 5.28
N THR A 28 3.47 -24.34 4.39
CA THR A 28 4.53 -24.03 3.40
C THR A 28 4.14 -22.77 2.62
N LYS A 29 5.11 -21.88 2.46
CA LYS A 29 4.91 -20.61 1.71
C LYS A 29 4.53 -20.86 0.26
N VAL A 30 3.83 -19.88 -0.30
CA VAL A 30 3.64 -19.74 -1.74
C VAL A 30 4.26 -18.39 -2.14
N ASP A 31 5.10 -18.42 -3.18
CA ASP A 31 5.78 -17.23 -3.70
C ASP A 31 5.07 -16.67 -4.93
N PHE A 32 4.98 -15.34 -5.00
CA PHE A 32 4.38 -14.60 -6.11
C PHE A 32 5.38 -13.57 -6.63
N SER A 33 5.67 -13.57 -7.92
CA SER A 33 6.62 -12.63 -8.54
C SER A 33 6.10 -11.20 -8.50
N THR A 34 6.97 -10.25 -8.16
CA THR A 34 6.71 -8.81 -8.10
C THR A 34 7.54 -8.07 -9.15
N GLY A 35 7.55 -6.73 -9.11
CA GLY A 35 8.59 -5.93 -9.75
C GLY A 35 9.92 -6.01 -9.00
N LEU A 36 10.92 -5.24 -9.44
CA LEU A 36 12.29 -5.28 -8.90
C LEU A 36 12.36 -4.75 -7.47
N ASN A 37 12.96 -5.55 -6.59
CA ASN A 37 13.29 -5.23 -5.20
C ASN A 37 12.05 -4.74 -4.40
N PRO A 38 11.05 -5.62 -4.17
CA PRO A 38 9.88 -5.30 -3.35
C PRO A 38 10.32 -4.99 -1.92
N LEU A 39 9.88 -3.85 -1.37
CA LEU A 39 10.31 -3.38 -0.06
C LEU A 39 9.20 -3.43 0.97
N THR A 40 8.01 -2.95 0.64
CA THR A 40 6.86 -2.95 1.55
C THR A 40 5.60 -3.45 0.87
N VAL A 41 4.72 -4.04 1.65
CA VAL A 41 3.41 -4.54 1.24
C VAL A 41 2.33 -3.95 2.13
N THR A 42 1.18 -3.64 1.56
CA THR A 42 -0.07 -3.40 2.30
C THR A 42 -1.10 -4.43 1.87
N VAL A 43 -1.98 -4.80 2.80
CA VAL A 43 -3.00 -5.84 2.62
C VAL A 43 -4.35 -5.24 2.93
N ASN A 44 -5.26 -5.23 1.97
CA ASN A 44 -6.62 -4.71 2.11
C ASN A 44 -7.53 -5.30 1.02
N ASP A 45 -8.84 -5.21 1.21
CA ASP A 45 -9.81 -5.48 0.16
C ASP A 45 -9.86 -4.28 -0.80
N LEU A 46 -9.18 -4.40 -1.95
CA LEU A 46 -8.98 -3.30 -2.88
C LEU A 46 -10.08 -3.19 -3.95
N ASP A 47 -10.95 -4.20 -4.10
CA ASP A 47 -12.08 -4.18 -5.03
C ASP A 47 -13.44 -4.42 -4.38
N ASN A 48 -13.49 -4.42 -3.04
CA ASN A 48 -14.70 -4.63 -2.24
C ASN A 48 -15.41 -5.97 -2.57
N ASP A 49 -14.61 -7.06 -2.81
CA ASP A 49 -15.14 -8.42 -3.01
C ASP A 49 -15.15 -9.27 -1.73
N GLY A 50 -14.71 -8.69 -0.61
CA GLY A 50 -14.62 -9.32 0.71
C GLY A 50 -13.34 -10.13 0.93
N LYS A 51 -12.38 -10.11 -0.01
CA LYS A 51 -11.10 -10.81 0.10
C LYS A 51 -9.94 -9.83 0.22
N LEU A 52 -8.91 -10.23 0.92
CA LEU A 52 -7.71 -9.39 1.08
C LEU A 52 -6.79 -9.53 -0.12
N ASP A 53 -6.49 -8.40 -0.74
CA ASP A 53 -5.56 -8.21 -1.85
C ASP A 53 -4.21 -7.69 -1.34
N PHE A 54 -3.18 -7.64 -2.20
CA PHE A 54 -1.89 -7.05 -1.88
C PHE A 54 -1.53 -5.91 -2.83
N ALA A 55 -0.93 -4.85 -2.26
CA ALA A 55 -0.21 -3.84 -3.02
C ALA A 55 1.24 -3.79 -2.52
N VAL A 56 2.19 -3.99 -3.42
CA VAL A 56 3.63 -4.15 -3.12
C VAL A 56 4.42 -3.04 -3.80
N ALA A 57 5.16 -2.25 -3.01
CA ALA A 57 6.05 -1.21 -3.53
C ALA A 57 7.37 -1.84 -3.99
N ASN A 58 7.68 -1.71 -5.28
CA ASN A 58 8.88 -2.25 -5.92
C ASN A 58 9.95 -1.15 -6.03
N TYR A 59 10.89 -1.13 -5.10
CA TYR A 59 11.84 -0.04 -4.87
C TYR A 59 12.65 0.34 -6.13
N TRP A 60 13.32 -0.61 -6.78
CA TRP A 60 14.05 -0.37 -8.02
C TRP A 60 13.17 -0.53 -9.27
N GLY A 61 11.98 -1.08 -9.11
CA GLY A 61 11.03 -1.25 -10.21
C GLY A 61 10.25 0.01 -10.56
N SER A 62 10.33 1.08 -9.75
CA SER A 62 9.54 2.31 -9.92
C SER A 62 8.04 2.02 -10.17
N SER A 63 7.52 1.05 -9.44
CA SER A 63 6.18 0.50 -9.68
C SER A 63 5.55 -0.06 -8.40
N ILE A 64 4.25 -0.33 -8.48
CA ILE A 64 3.49 -1.04 -7.46
C ILE A 64 2.88 -2.27 -8.12
N SER A 65 3.16 -3.46 -7.58
CA SER A 65 2.48 -4.70 -8.01
C SER A 65 1.20 -4.88 -7.22
N ILE A 66 0.07 -5.02 -7.89
CA ILE A 66 -1.26 -5.25 -7.30
C ILE A 66 -1.67 -6.69 -7.56
N PHE A 67 -1.98 -7.42 -6.50
CA PHE A 67 -2.40 -8.81 -6.54
C PHE A 67 -3.84 -8.91 -6.06
N ARG A 68 -4.77 -9.17 -6.98
CA ARG A 68 -6.17 -9.42 -6.63
C ARG A 68 -6.36 -10.86 -6.18
N ASN A 69 -6.94 -11.06 -5.01
CA ASN A 69 -7.24 -12.37 -4.45
C ASN A 69 -8.46 -12.98 -5.17
N THR A 70 -8.25 -14.12 -5.81
CA THR A 70 -9.28 -14.90 -6.50
C THR A 70 -9.58 -16.22 -5.81
N ALA A 71 -9.02 -16.45 -4.63
CA ALA A 71 -9.22 -17.68 -3.89
C ALA A 71 -10.71 -17.93 -3.62
N THR A 72 -11.12 -19.18 -3.76
CA THR A 72 -12.45 -19.64 -3.37
C THR A 72 -12.40 -20.22 -1.97
N ALA A 73 -13.51 -20.09 -1.22
CA ALA A 73 -13.60 -20.64 0.12
C ALA A 73 -13.29 -22.16 0.10
N ASN A 74 -12.52 -22.61 1.08
CA ASN A 74 -12.11 -24.01 1.26
C ASN A 74 -11.19 -24.59 0.15
N ALA A 75 -10.76 -23.80 -0.83
CA ALA A 75 -9.76 -24.25 -1.80
C ALA A 75 -8.35 -24.25 -1.17
N SER A 76 -7.46 -25.09 -1.73
CA SER A 76 -6.05 -25.04 -1.37
C SER A 76 -5.43 -23.72 -1.80
N PHE A 77 -4.66 -23.09 -0.90
CA PHE A 77 -3.92 -21.88 -1.21
C PHE A 77 -2.71 -22.23 -2.09
N THR A 78 -2.67 -21.69 -3.30
CA THR A 78 -1.65 -21.96 -4.32
C THR A 78 -1.28 -20.68 -5.07
N SER A 79 -0.35 -20.75 -6.00
CA SER A 79 -0.02 -19.61 -6.89
C SER A 79 -1.22 -19.12 -7.73
N ALA A 80 -2.24 -19.95 -7.92
CA ALA A 80 -3.49 -19.56 -8.61
C ALA A 80 -4.50 -18.84 -7.69
N SER A 81 -4.20 -18.68 -6.40
CA SER A 81 -5.08 -17.98 -5.45
C SER A 81 -5.14 -16.47 -5.68
N PHE A 82 -4.19 -15.92 -6.44
CA PHE A 82 -4.20 -14.55 -6.90
C PHE A 82 -4.23 -14.48 -8.43
N ALA A 83 -4.94 -13.50 -8.97
CA ALA A 83 -4.88 -13.19 -10.40
C ALA A 83 -3.46 -12.76 -10.80
N THR A 84 -3.16 -12.80 -12.10
CA THR A 84 -1.93 -12.18 -12.62
C THR A 84 -1.82 -10.75 -12.14
N PRO A 85 -0.71 -10.35 -11.50
CA PRO A 85 -0.59 -9.03 -10.92
C PRO A 85 -0.67 -7.94 -11.99
N THR A 86 -1.38 -6.87 -11.66
CA THR A 86 -1.34 -5.63 -12.44
C THR A 86 -0.25 -4.70 -11.88
N THR A 87 0.30 -3.85 -12.74
CA THR A 87 1.36 -2.92 -12.36
C THR A 87 0.88 -1.49 -12.48
N LEU A 88 0.98 -0.72 -11.39
CA LEU A 88 0.82 0.73 -11.40
C LEU A 88 2.19 1.38 -11.53
N SER A 89 2.32 2.38 -12.43
CA SER A 89 3.53 3.20 -12.53
C SER A 89 3.63 4.12 -11.31
N ALA A 90 4.78 4.13 -10.67
CA ALA A 90 5.11 4.99 -9.54
C ALA A 90 6.30 5.90 -9.88
N LEU A 91 6.57 6.90 -9.02
CA LEU A 91 7.84 7.63 -9.10
C LEU A 91 9.00 6.70 -8.69
N ALA A 92 10.23 7.12 -8.95
CA ALA A 92 11.41 6.32 -8.64
C ALA A 92 11.54 6.04 -7.13
N ASN A 93 11.96 4.84 -6.80
CA ASN A 93 12.24 4.37 -5.46
C ASN A 93 11.06 4.47 -4.48
N PRO A 94 9.87 3.89 -4.79
CA PRO A 94 8.77 3.78 -3.83
C PRO A 94 9.24 2.95 -2.63
N ARG A 95 9.07 3.49 -1.41
CA ARG A 95 9.63 2.86 -0.21
C ARG A 95 8.59 2.36 0.76
N SER A 96 7.64 3.21 1.14
CA SER A 96 6.57 2.82 2.05
C SER A 96 5.22 3.01 1.38
N ILE A 97 4.36 2.00 1.50
CA ILE A 97 2.98 2.01 1.00
C ILE A 97 2.01 1.78 2.15
N LYS A 98 0.92 2.54 2.17
CA LYS A 98 -0.21 2.38 3.09
C LYS A 98 -1.53 2.44 2.33
N ALA A 99 -2.54 1.82 2.90
CA ALA A 99 -3.87 1.73 2.30
C ALA A 99 -4.93 2.25 3.28
N ALA A 100 -5.77 3.17 2.84
CA ALA A 100 -6.93 3.70 3.56
C ALA A 100 -7.90 4.35 2.58
N ASP A 101 -9.15 4.51 2.98
CA ASP A 101 -10.11 5.36 2.27
C ASP A 101 -9.82 6.83 2.61
N PHE A 102 -9.04 7.51 1.76
CA PHE A 102 -8.66 8.91 2.00
C PHE A 102 -9.75 9.90 1.59
N ASP A 103 -10.60 9.56 0.63
CA ASP A 103 -11.62 10.48 0.13
C ASP A 103 -13.03 10.19 0.65
N GLY A 104 -13.19 9.20 1.52
CA GLY A 104 -14.47 8.88 2.16
C GLY A 104 -15.51 8.28 1.21
N ASN A 105 -15.06 7.62 0.12
CA ASN A 105 -15.96 7.02 -0.87
C ASN A 105 -16.26 5.54 -0.62
N GLY A 106 -15.70 4.94 0.43
CA GLY A 106 -15.84 3.53 0.80
C GLY A 106 -14.90 2.59 0.04
N LYS A 107 -13.92 3.10 -0.71
CA LYS A 107 -12.90 2.32 -1.41
C LYS A 107 -11.52 2.63 -0.85
N VAL A 108 -10.68 1.62 -0.81
CA VAL A 108 -9.34 1.73 -0.22
C VAL A 108 -8.34 2.28 -1.24
N ASP A 109 -7.88 3.51 -1.01
CA ASP A 109 -6.82 4.18 -1.78
C ASP A 109 -5.43 3.73 -1.35
N LEU A 110 -4.40 4.09 -2.12
CA LEU A 110 -3.00 3.81 -1.78
C LEU A 110 -2.21 5.11 -1.65
N ALA A 111 -1.49 5.27 -0.52
CA ALA A 111 -0.52 6.33 -0.32
C ALA A 111 0.90 5.75 -0.35
N ILE A 112 1.82 6.40 -1.09
CA ILE A 112 3.20 5.95 -1.30
C ILE A 112 4.17 7.10 -1.08
N CYS A 113 5.21 6.92 -0.26
CA CYS A 113 6.34 7.86 -0.21
C CYS A 113 7.56 7.31 -0.96
N TYR A 114 8.43 8.22 -1.41
CA TYR A 114 9.57 7.93 -2.27
C TYR A 114 10.87 8.48 -1.68
N VAL A 115 11.98 7.76 -1.92
CA VAL A 115 13.28 8.18 -1.41
C VAL A 115 13.86 9.34 -2.21
N THR A 116 13.66 9.37 -3.51
CA THR A 116 14.36 10.31 -4.40
C THR A 116 13.49 11.45 -4.94
N ASN A 117 12.20 11.41 -4.74
CA ASN A 117 11.28 12.34 -5.41
C ASN A 117 10.62 13.39 -4.50
N ASN A 118 10.87 13.35 -3.18
CA ASN A 118 10.34 14.32 -2.20
C ASN A 118 8.82 14.55 -2.31
N TYR A 119 8.08 13.48 -2.54
CA TYR A 119 6.63 13.48 -2.61
C TYR A 119 6.04 12.30 -1.82
N VAL A 120 4.80 12.48 -1.39
CA VAL A 120 3.85 11.40 -1.15
C VAL A 120 2.82 11.43 -2.28
N SER A 121 2.60 10.29 -2.93
CA SER A 121 1.55 10.15 -3.95
C SER A 121 0.37 9.40 -3.38
N VAL A 122 -0.84 9.84 -3.70
CA VAL A 122 -2.07 9.10 -3.40
C VAL A 122 -2.75 8.68 -4.69
N PHE A 123 -2.98 7.38 -4.83
CA PHE A 123 -3.72 6.76 -5.91
C PHE A 123 -5.15 6.53 -5.45
N ARG A 124 -6.10 7.32 -5.96
CA ARG A 124 -7.51 7.17 -5.65
C ARG A 124 -8.05 5.90 -6.29
N ASN A 125 -8.73 5.08 -5.49
CA ASN A 125 -9.30 3.82 -5.93
C ASN A 125 -10.59 4.05 -6.74
N THR A 126 -10.62 3.49 -7.95
CA THR A 126 -11.78 3.50 -8.86
C THR A 126 -12.31 2.09 -9.14
N SER A 127 -11.87 1.10 -8.36
CA SER A 127 -12.23 -0.31 -8.52
C SER A 127 -13.75 -0.55 -8.48
N THR A 128 -14.12 -1.64 -9.11
CA THR A 128 -15.43 -2.28 -8.95
C THR A 128 -15.20 -3.73 -8.53
N THR A 129 -16.17 -4.35 -7.88
CA THR A 129 -16.06 -5.75 -7.42
C THR A 129 -15.57 -6.65 -8.55
N GLY A 130 -14.46 -7.35 -8.31
CA GLY A 130 -13.80 -8.23 -9.28
C GLY A 130 -12.81 -7.54 -10.24
N SER A 131 -12.62 -6.21 -10.12
CA SER A 131 -11.71 -5.46 -10.99
C SER A 131 -11.05 -4.30 -10.24
N ILE A 132 -9.74 -4.37 -10.03
CA ILE A 132 -8.96 -3.33 -9.36
C ILE A 132 -8.51 -2.28 -10.37
N SER A 133 -8.78 -1.01 -10.07
CA SER A 133 -8.34 0.14 -10.87
C SER A 133 -8.10 1.37 -9.98
N TYR A 134 -7.21 2.25 -10.44
CA TYR A 134 -6.85 3.49 -9.76
C TYR A 134 -6.86 4.66 -10.73
N ALA A 135 -7.27 5.82 -10.26
CA ALA A 135 -7.14 7.08 -10.99
C ALA A 135 -5.67 7.51 -11.09
N THR A 136 -5.40 8.50 -11.93
CA THR A 136 -4.09 9.18 -11.93
C THR A 136 -3.77 9.68 -10.52
N LYS A 137 -2.54 9.42 -10.06
CA LYS A 137 -2.10 9.81 -8.72
C LYS A 137 -2.10 11.31 -8.51
N ALA A 138 -2.37 11.74 -7.28
CA ALA A 138 -2.12 13.09 -6.80
C ALA A 138 -0.81 13.09 -6.00
N ASP A 139 0.06 14.09 -6.26
CA ASP A 139 1.38 14.22 -5.63
C ASP A 139 1.39 15.42 -4.66
N PHE A 140 1.87 15.20 -3.44
CA PHE A 140 2.00 16.20 -2.39
C PHE A 140 3.47 16.30 -1.96
N ALA A 141 4.05 17.50 -2.02
CA ALA A 141 5.46 17.73 -1.74
C ALA A 141 5.79 17.48 -0.25
N THR A 142 6.85 16.73 0.01
CA THR A 142 7.42 16.46 1.34
C THR A 142 8.78 17.12 1.51
N GLY A 143 9.43 16.97 2.65
CA GLY A 143 10.86 17.22 2.79
C GLY A 143 11.71 16.17 2.05
N ASN A 144 13.03 16.34 2.15
CA ASN A 144 14.00 15.54 1.41
C ASN A 144 14.16 14.12 1.99
N LEU A 145 14.21 13.14 1.10
CA LEU A 145 14.40 11.73 1.38
C LEU A 145 13.26 11.15 2.25
N GLY A 146 12.04 11.13 1.70
CA GLY A 146 10.88 10.50 2.34
C GLY A 146 11.11 9.00 2.55
N THR A 147 11.21 8.55 3.82
CA THR A 147 11.59 7.16 4.10
C THR A 147 10.46 6.30 4.63
N TRP A 148 9.56 6.86 5.40
CA TRP A 148 8.49 6.10 6.02
C TRP A 148 7.19 6.88 6.04
N LEU A 149 6.08 6.16 5.90
CA LEU A 149 4.73 6.70 5.85
C LEU A 149 3.91 6.12 6.99
N ALA A 150 3.27 6.98 7.77
CA ALA A 150 2.24 6.64 8.73
C ALA A 150 0.92 7.31 8.34
N ILE A 151 -0.18 6.69 8.71
CA ILE A 151 -1.53 7.20 8.47
C ILE A 151 -2.37 7.09 9.75
N GLY A 152 -3.30 8.00 9.96
CA GLY A 152 -4.23 8.02 11.08
C GLY A 152 -4.96 9.35 11.17
N ASP A 153 -6.02 9.39 11.94
CA ASP A 153 -6.69 10.65 12.28
C ASP A 153 -5.86 11.37 13.35
N LEU A 154 -5.13 12.42 12.96
CA LEU A 154 -4.22 13.14 13.85
C LEU A 154 -4.86 14.38 14.51
N ASN A 155 -6.02 14.81 14.04
CA ASN A 155 -6.70 16.02 14.49
C ASN A 155 -8.11 15.78 15.06
N GLY A 156 -8.63 14.55 15.00
CA GLY A 156 -9.94 14.16 15.54
C GLY A 156 -11.13 14.47 14.64
N ASP A 157 -10.90 14.67 13.32
CA ASP A 157 -11.97 14.98 12.35
C ASP A 157 -12.54 13.74 11.63
N ALA A 158 -12.11 12.55 12.04
CA ALA A 158 -12.44 11.25 11.49
C ALA A 158 -11.96 11.02 10.04
N LYS A 159 -11.05 11.84 9.52
CA LYS A 159 -10.37 11.60 8.24
C LYS A 159 -8.95 11.08 8.47
N THR A 160 -8.48 10.27 7.55
CA THR A 160 -7.14 9.71 7.62
C THR A 160 -6.10 10.70 7.12
N ASP A 161 -5.29 11.25 8.01
CA ASP A 161 -4.15 12.12 7.72
C ASP A 161 -2.90 11.31 7.35
N ILE A 162 -1.87 11.99 6.85
CA ILE A 162 -0.59 11.39 6.43
C ILE A 162 0.57 12.06 7.17
N ALA A 163 1.51 11.24 7.69
CA ALA A 163 2.80 11.69 8.20
C ALA A 163 3.94 10.99 7.45
N VAL A 164 4.94 11.75 6.99
CA VAL A 164 6.11 11.25 6.24
C VAL A 164 7.39 11.70 6.92
N THR A 165 8.28 10.75 7.25
CA THR A 165 9.62 11.08 7.77
C THR A 165 10.54 11.52 6.64
N ASN A 166 11.24 12.66 6.80
CA ASN A 166 12.19 13.24 5.85
C ASN A 166 13.60 13.07 6.41
N GLN A 167 14.28 12.01 5.99
CA GLN A 167 15.53 11.59 6.63
C GLN A 167 16.67 12.61 6.47
N THR A 168 16.81 13.26 5.32
CA THR A 168 17.87 14.24 5.10
C THR A 168 17.64 15.53 5.87
N ASP A 169 16.36 15.94 6.00
CA ASP A 169 16.01 17.18 6.67
C ASP A 169 15.85 16.99 8.19
N ASN A 170 15.86 15.74 8.70
CA ASN A 170 15.57 15.38 10.08
C ASN A 170 14.21 15.92 10.56
N THR A 171 13.20 15.87 9.70
CA THR A 171 11.86 16.41 9.95
C THR A 171 10.78 15.37 9.66
N VAL A 172 9.55 15.69 10.05
CA VAL A 172 8.33 14.98 9.65
C VAL A 172 7.40 15.95 8.95
N SER A 173 6.97 15.59 7.74
CA SER A 173 5.88 16.29 7.03
C SER A 173 4.55 15.70 7.42
N VAL A 174 3.63 16.51 7.95
CA VAL A 174 2.27 16.10 8.33
C VAL A 174 1.28 16.80 7.41
N PHE A 175 0.37 16.03 6.83
CA PHE A 175 -0.67 16.49 5.91
C PHE A 175 -2.04 16.21 6.51
N GLN A 176 -2.79 17.26 6.82
CA GLN A 176 -4.19 17.14 7.21
C GLN A 176 -5.03 16.79 5.98
N ASN A 177 -5.89 15.80 6.11
CA ASN A 177 -6.78 15.37 5.05
C ASN A 177 -7.97 16.33 4.91
N THR A 178 -8.06 17.00 3.75
CA THR A 178 -9.15 17.90 3.37
C THR A 178 -10.03 17.31 2.26
N SER A 179 -9.88 16.01 1.97
CA SER A 179 -10.60 15.32 0.91
C SER A 179 -12.12 15.37 1.08
N THR A 180 -12.81 15.27 -0.05
CA THR A 180 -14.25 15.04 -0.14
C THR A 180 -14.49 13.84 -1.04
N SER A 181 -15.65 13.20 -0.92
CA SER A 181 -15.95 11.97 -1.65
C SER A 181 -15.66 12.11 -3.15
N GLY A 182 -14.80 11.23 -3.66
CA GLY A 182 -14.33 11.23 -5.05
C GLY A 182 -13.18 12.18 -5.36
N THR A 183 -12.68 12.95 -4.37
CA THR A 183 -11.58 13.91 -4.59
C THR A 183 -10.59 13.86 -3.43
N VAL A 184 -9.37 13.40 -3.70
CA VAL A 184 -8.25 13.39 -2.75
C VAL A 184 -7.64 14.80 -2.66
N SER A 185 -7.56 15.33 -1.45
CA SER A 185 -6.96 16.64 -1.14
C SER A 185 -6.32 16.63 0.25
N PHE A 186 -5.20 17.29 0.38
CA PHE A 186 -4.53 17.52 1.66
C PHE A 186 -4.15 18.99 1.81
N SER A 187 -4.07 19.46 3.05
CA SER A 187 -3.55 20.79 3.37
C SER A 187 -2.06 20.93 2.96
N THR A 188 -1.55 22.14 2.93
CA THR A 188 -0.10 22.37 2.95
C THR A 188 0.50 21.65 4.15
N GLN A 189 1.63 20.98 3.96
CA GLN A 189 2.29 20.22 5.03
C GLN A 189 2.63 21.11 6.23
N VAL A 190 2.46 20.56 7.43
CA VAL A 190 3.08 21.05 8.66
C VAL A 190 4.38 20.29 8.85
N VAL A 191 5.50 21.01 9.02
CA VAL A 191 6.83 20.40 9.21
C VAL A 191 7.18 20.42 10.68
N LEU A 192 7.47 19.25 11.24
CA LEU A 192 7.93 19.05 12.61
C LEU A 192 9.43 18.75 12.58
N SER A 193 10.21 19.46 13.37
CA SER A 193 11.67 19.32 13.54
C SER A 193 12.04 18.80 14.93
#